data_f1af2ea890d4000af529218ca74f4a06
#
_entry.id   f1af2ea890d4000af529218ca74f4a06
#
_cell.length_a   1.000
_cell.length_b   1.000
_cell.length_c   1.000
_cell.angle_alpha   90.00
_cell.angle_beta   90.00
_cell.angle_gamma   90.00
#
_symmetry.space_group_name_H-M   'P 1'
#
loop_
_entity.id
_entity.type
_entity.pdbx_description
1 polymer ?
#
loop_
_entity_poly.entity_id
_entity_poly.type
_entity_poly.pdbx_seq_one_letter_code
_entity_poly.pdbx_strand_id
1 'polypeptide(L)'
;MANVIIFGTNDYAELAHYYITNDTEHTVVAFSVNTQYLPENAIYRNLPIVAFETIEKVFSPIEFSFFAPMAPVKMNTSRENIYHNIREKGYKMISYISSKATIFENTIIGDNCFILEDNTIQPFTAIGNNVVLWSGNHIGHHSTIGNHVTFTSHVVMSGHCVIGDNCFLGVNATLRDGIHLAKGTLVAMAAAVTKSTEEWGVYVGNPAKKIEGKLSSSML
;
A
#
# COMPACT_ATOMS: atom_id res chain seq x y z
N MET A 1 14.71 8.95 12.38
CA MET A 1 15.02 9.86 11.24
C MET A 1 15.79 9.09 10.17
N ALA A 2 15.40 9.19 8.88
CA ALA A 2 16.07 8.56 7.75
C ALA A 2 16.06 9.51 6.54
N ASN A 3 17.10 9.40 5.69
CA ASN A 3 17.12 10.02 4.37
C ASN A 3 16.40 9.10 3.40
N VAL A 4 15.32 9.58 2.79
CA VAL A 4 14.37 8.77 2.03
C VAL A 4 14.41 9.12 0.55
N ILE A 5 14.47 8.11 -0.29
CA ILE A 5 14.28 8.18 -1.73
C ILE A 5 12.86 7.70 -2.04
N ILE A 6 12.06 8.50 -2.76
CA ILE A 6 10.72 8.10 -3.18
C ILE A 6 10.81 7.51 -4.59
N PHE A 7 10.22 6.30 -4.78
CA PHE A 7 10.09 5.71 -6.10
C PHE A 7 8.88 6.27 -6.85
N GLY A 8 9.09 6.84 -8.04
CA GLY A 8 8.05 7.46 -8.88
C GLY A 8 8.06 8.98 -8.83
N THR A 9 7.30 9.59 -9.76
CA THR A 9 7.10 11.05 -9.88
C THR A 9 5.65 11.39 -10.20
N ASN A 10 4.71 10.47 -9.96
CA ASN A 10 3.28 10.63 -10.16
C ASN A 10 2.59 11.15 -8.88
N ASP A 11 1.27 11.25 -8.90
CA ASP A 11 0.45 11.75 -7.79
C ASP A 11 0.71 11.01 -6.46
N TYR A 12 0.95 9.68 -6.49
CA TYR A 12 1.30 8.92 -5.28
C TYR A 12 2.63 9.37 -4.68
N ALA A 13 3.63 9.61 -5.53
CA ALA A 13 4.94 10.10 -5.08
C ALA A 13 4.84 11.55 -4.57
N GLU A 14 4.00 12.37 -5.19
CA GLU A 14 3.71 13.73 -4.74
C GLU A 14 3.05 13.74 -3.36
N LEU A 15 2.00 12.94 -3.17
CA LEU A 15 1.34 12.78 -1.88
C LEU A 15 2.32 12.27 -0.81
N ALA A 16 3.12 11.27 -1.13
CA ALA A 16 4.10 10.74 -0.20
C ALA A 16 5.14 11.78 0.20
N HIS A 17 5.64 12.56 -0.77
CA HIS A 17 6.55 13.67 -0.47
C HIS A 17 5.90 14.68 0.47
N TYR A 18 4.64 15.07 0.21
CA TYR A 18 3.90 16.00 1.08
C TYR A 18 3.78 15.45 2.50
N TYR A 19 3.29 14.23 2.65
CA TYR A 19 3.06 13.62 3.97
C TYR A 19 4.36 13.39 4.74
N ILE A 20 5.39 12.81 4.11
CA ILE A 20 6.67 12.58 4.77
C ILE A 20 7.28 13.88 5.25
N THR A 21 7.26 14.93 4.42
CA THR A 21 7.86 16.24 4.74
C THR A 21 7.11 16.96 5.87
N ASN A 22 5.79 16.83 5.94
CA ASN A 22 4.98 17.63 6.88
C ASN A 22 4.56 16.88 8.15
N ASP A 23 4.68 15.57 8.17
CA ASP A 23 4.14 14.73 9.25
C ASP A 23 5.14 13.71 9.83
N THR A 24 6.42 13.80 9.46
CA THR A 24 7.47 12.91 9.98
C THR A 24 8.78 13.64 10.19
N GLU A 25 9.71 12.98 10.90
CA GLU A 25 11.10 13.44 11.03
C GLU A 25 12.01 12.95 9.88
N HIS A 26 11.48 12.29 8.88
CA HIS A 26 12.25 11.84 7.73
C HIS A 26 12.52 12.98 6.76
N THR A 27 13.63 12.89 6.02
CA THR A 27 14.01 13.85 4.98
C THR A 27 13.94 13.19 3.62
N VAL A 28 13.08 13.68 2.72
CA VAL A 28 13.08 13.24 1.32
C VAL A 28 14.27 13.92 0.63
N VAL A 29 15.15 13.12 0.02
CA VAL A 29 16.40 13.61 -0.59
C VAL A 29 16.42 13.46 -2.11
N ALA A 30 15.63 12.54 -2.66
CA ALA A 30 15.58 12.29 -4.10
C ALA A 30 14.30 11.56 -4.48
N PHE A 31 14.03 11.56 -5.79
CA PHE A 31 13.11 10.64 -6.44
C PHE A 31 13.87 9.65 -7.30
N SER A 32 13.30 8.48 -7.54
CA SER A 32 13.87 7.48 -8.44
C SER A 32 12.83 6.92 -9.38
N VAL A 33 13.18 6.76 -10.63
CA VAL A 33 12.33 6.14 -11.67
C VAL A 33 13.17 5.20 -12.51
N ASN A 34 12.54 4.25 -13.20
CA ASN A 34 13.27 3.47 -14.19
C ASN A 34 13.81 4.39 -15.30
N THR A 35 14.96 4.09 -15.86
CA THR A 35 15.69 4.91 -16.83
C THR A 35 14.81 5.40 -17.99
N GLN A 36 13.90 4.57 -18.47
CA GLN A 36 12.97 4.92 -19.55
C GLN A 36 12.00 6.05 -19.21
N TYR A 37 11.82 6.37 -17.92
CA TYR A 37 10.96 7.45 -17.42
C TYR A 37 11.74 8.64 -16.87
N LEU A 38 13.07 8.62 -17.01
CA LEU A 38 13.91 9.71 -16.52
C LEU A 38 13.71 10.95 -17.40
N PRO A 39 13.25 12.09 -16.87
CA PRO A 39 13.09 13.32 -17.66
C PRO A 39 14.43 13.98 -17.94
N GLU A 40 14.51 14.78 -19.01
CA GLU A 40 15.74 15.48 -19.42
C GLU A 40 16.32 16.38 -18.31
N ASN A 41 15.47 17.11 -17.58
CA ASN A 41 15.92 18.01 -16.51
C ASN A 41 16.24 17.28 -15.18
N ALA A 42 15.87 16.00 -15.05
CA ALA A 42 16.12 15.15 -13.88
C ALA A 42 15.84 15.82 -12.51
N ILE A 43 14.84 16.71 -12.42
CA ILE A 43 14.41 17.41 -11.21
C ILE A 43 12.90 17.29 -11.04
N TYR A 44 12.46 16.97 -9.82
CA TYR A 44 11.06 16.98 -9.40
C TYR A 44 10.95 17.53 -7.98
N ARG A 45 10.02 18.47 -7.75
CA ARG A 45 9.86 19.12 -6.43
C ARG A 45 11.16 19.69 -5.84
N ASN A 46 12.01 20.28 -6.70
CA ASN A 46 13.35 20.79 -6.36
C ASN A 46 14.36 19.75 -5.85
N LEU A 47 14.06 18.46 -6.06
CA LEU A 47 14.93 17.34 -5.70
C LEU A 47 15.37 16.58 -6.95
N PRO A 48 16.55 15.94 -6.93
CA PRO A 48 17.06 15.17 -8.06
C PRO A 48 16.17 13.93 -8.31
N ILE A 49 16.04 13.59 -9.60
CA ILE A 49 15.50 12.28 -10.03
C ILE A 49 16.68 11.45 -10.50
N VAL A 50 16.82 10.22 -10.00
CA VAL A 50 17.90 9.31 -10.34
C VAL A 50 17.34 8.02 -10.93
N ALA A 51 18.03 7.51 -11.96
CA ALA A 51 17.67 6.22 -12.57
C ALA A 51 17.77 5.08 -11.56
N PHE A 52 16.72 4.29 -11.43
CA PHE A 52 16.63 3.20 -10.45
C PHE A 52 17.68 2.11 -10.69
N GLU A 53 18.02 1.85 -11.95
CA GLU A 53 18.97 0.82 -12.34
C GLU A 53 20.39 1.08 -11.81
N THR A 54 20.74 2.36 -11.55
CA THR A 54 22.07 2.76 -11.09
C THR A 54 22.06 3.52 -9.76
N ILE A 55 20.96 3.48 -9.04
CA ILE A 55 20.71 4.29 -7.84
C ILE A 55 21.77 4.06 -6.75
N GLU A 56 22.29 2.85 -6.61
CA GLU A 56 23.28 2.48 -5.59
C GLU A 56 24.63 3.20 -5.78
N LYS A 57 24.92 3.68 -7.01
CA LYS A 57 26.13 4.45 -7.30
C LYS A 57 26.08 5.87 -6.75
N VAL A 58 24.85 6.38 -6.49
CA VAL A 58 24.61 7.76 -6.03
C VAL A 58 24.19 7.77 -4.56
N PHE A 59 23.31 6.84 -4.18
CA PHE A 59 22.73 6.72 -2.84
C PHE A 59 22.96 5.33 -2.29
N SER A 60 23.90 5.19 -1.34
CA SER A 60 24.24 3.91 -0.73
C SER A 60 23.07 3.32 0.06
N PRO A 61 22.73 2.01 -0.09
CA PRO A 61 21.66 1.37 0.69
C PRO A 61 21.96 1.29 2.20
N ILE A 62 23.18 1.58 2.63
CA ILE A 62 23.53 1.65 4.06
C ILE A 62 23.06 2.98 4.68
N GLU A 63 23.04 4.07 3.92
CA GLU A 63 22.76 5.43 4.41
C GLU A 63 21.36 5.91 4.06
N PHE A 64 20.76 5.37 3.01
CA PHE A 64 19.48 5.80 2.48
C PHE A 64 18.41 4.69 2.56
N SER A 65 17.17 5.11 2.71
CA SER A 65 16.01 4.23 2.71
C SER A 65 15.10 4.57 1.53
N PHE A 66 14.25 3.64 1.13
CA PHE A 66 13.25 3.88 0.10
C PHE A 66 11.84 3.97 0.68
N PHE A 67 10.98 4.64 -0.08
CA PHE A 67 9.54 4.55 0.00
C PHE A 67 8.96 4.45 -1.42
N ALA A 68 8.17 3.42 -1.70
CA ALA A 68 7.61 3.15 -3.02
C ALA A 68 6.06 3.20 -3.01
N PRO A 69 5.48 4.41 -2.94
CA PRO A 69 4.03 4.61 -2.93
C PRO A 69 3.52 4.52 -4.37
N MET A 70 2.95 3.39 -4.74
CA MET A 70 2.49 3.16 -6.11
C MET A 70 1.01 2.82 -6.17
N ALA A 71 0.37 3.20 -7.28
CA ALA A 71 -1.00 2.83 -7.59
C ALA A 71 -1.17 1.30 -7.68
N PRO A 72 -2.40 0.77 -7.49
CA PRO A 72 -2.68 -0.68 -7.45
C PRO A 72 -2.70 -1.34 -8.84
N VAL A 73 -1.86 -0.88 -9.77
CA VAL A 73 -1.80 -1.39 -11.14
C VAL A 73 -1.55 -2.89 -11.18
N LYS A 74 -2.28 -3.61 -12.03
CA LYS A 74 -2.26 -5.08 -12.14
C LYS A 74 -2.49 -5.77 -10.80
N MET A 75 -3.51 -5.36 -10.07
CA MET A 75 -3.80 -5.90 -8.73
C MET A 75 -2.58 -5.87 -7.81
N ASN A 76 -1.95 -4.70 -7.68
CA ASN A 76 -0.78 -4.45 -6.84
C ASN A 76 0.52 -5.16 -7.27
N THR A 77 0.51 -6.05 -8.27
CA THR A 77 1.72 -6.82 -8.66
C THR A 77 2.83 -5.93 -9.22
N SER A 78 2.48 -4.79 -9.86
CA SER A 78 3.50 -3.82 -10.28
C SER A 78 4.22 -3.20 -9.09
N ARG A 79 3.52 -2.86 -7.99
CA ARG A 79 4.09 -2.35 -6.76
C ARG A 79 4.88 -3.43 -6.00
N GLU A 80 4.38 -4.67 -5.99
CA GLU A 80 5.08 -5.84 -5.45
C GLU A 80 6.45 -6.02 -6.11
N ASN A 81 6.52 -5.99 -7.45
CA ASN A 81 7.78 -6.13 -8.18
C ASN A 81 8.79 -5.04 -7.81
N ILE A 82 8.36 -3.78 -7.74
CA ILE A 82 9.25 -2.68 -7.35
C ILE A 82 9.70 -2.83 -5.90
N TYR A 83 8.81 -3.26 -4.98
CA TYR A 83 9.17 -3.55 -3.59
C TYR A 83 10.30 -4.58 -3.52
N HIS A 84 10.18 -5.71 -4.22
CA HIS A 84 11.21 -6.74 -4.25
C HIS A 84 12.52 -6.25 -4.86
N ASN A 85 12.46 -5.53 -6.00
CA ASN A 85 13.65 -4.98 -6.66
C ASN A 85 14.42 -4.01 -5.74
N ILE A 86 13.72 -3.17 -4.96
CA ILE A 86 14.34 -2.27 -3.99
C ILE A 86 15.01 -3.07 -2.87
N ARG A 87 14.35 -4.10 -2.36
CA ARG A 87 14.90 -4.99 -1.31
C ARG A 87 16.12 -5.77 -1.80
N GLU A 88 16.10 -6.26 -3.04
CA GLU A 88 17.23 -6.96 -3.68
C GLU A 88 18.47 -6.06 -3.82
N LYS A 89 18.27 -4.75 -4.03
CA LYS A 89 19.35 -3.76 -4.00
C LYS A 89 19.88 -3.46 -2.59
N GLY A 90 19.32 -4.07 -1.55
CA GLY A 90 19.75 -3.95 -0.16
C GLY A 90 19.18 -2.76 0.61
N TYR A 91 18.27 -2.00 0.04
CA TYR A 91 17.66 -0.87 0.74
C TYR A 91 16.67 -1.30 1.81
N LYS A 92 16.69 -0.58 2.94
CA LYS A 92 15.58 -0.58 3.89
C LYS A 92 14.45 0.26 3.32
N MET A 93 13.22 -0.10 3.68
CA MET A 93 12.05 0.67 3.29
C MET A 93 11.37 1.22 4.54
N ILE A 94 11.00 2.49 4.50
CA ILE A 94 10.19 3.10 5.57
C ILE A 94 8.71 2.82 5.34
N SER A 95 7.91 2.92 6.37
CA SER A 95 6.45 3.08 6.27
C SER A 95 6.08 4.50 6.65
N TYR A 96 5.11 5.09 5.96
CA TYR A 96 4.44 6.29 6.41
C TYR A 96 3.15 5.90 7.11
N ILE A 97 3.00 6.36 8.34
CA ILE A 97 1.78 6.19 9.15
C ILE A 97 1.41 7.59 9.61
N SER A 98 0.23 8.05 9.21
CA SER A 98 -0.23 9.39 9.56
C SER A 98 -0.32 9.57 11.08
N SER A 99 0.17 10.70 11.58
CA SER A 99 0.01 11.11 12.98
C SER A 99 -1.46 11.25 13.39
N LYS A 100 -2.38 11.33 12.41
CA LYS A 100 -3.83 11.39 12.61
C LYS A 100 -4.53 10.04 12.50
N ALA A 101 -3.79 8.94 12.32
CA ALA A 101 -4.34 7.60 12.42
C ALA A 101 -4.38 7.13 13.87
N THR A 102 -5.44 6.41 14.24
CA THR A 102 -5.57 5.79 15.57
C THR A 102 -5.10 4.35 15.50
N ILE A 103 -3.91 4.08 16.04
CA ILE A 103 -3.31 2.74 16.09
C ILE A 103 -3.22 2.29 17.52
N PHE A 104 -3.91 1.20 17.84
CA PHE A 104 -3.90 0.63 19.18
C PHE A 104 -2.64 -0.21 19.42
N GLU A 105 -2.32 -0.40 20.69
CA GLU A 105 -1.21 -1.27 21.13
C GLU A 105 -1.39 -2.72 20.64
N ASN A 106 -0.29 -3.46 20.57
CA ASN A 106 -0.26 -4.84 20.03
C ASN A 106 -0.69 -4.94 18.56
N THR A 107 -0.51 -3.87 17.78
CA THR A 107 -0.62 -3.88 16.32
C THR A 107 0.76 -4.07 15.71
N ILE A 108 0.89 -4.95 14.71
CA ILE A 108 2.12 -5.17 13.95
C ILE A 108 1.92 -4.59 12.55
N ILE A 109 2.86 -3.75 12.09
CA ILE A 109 2.83 -3.14 10.76
C ILE A 109 4.17 -3.39 10.08
N GLY A 110 4.13 -3.92 8.86
CA GLY A 110 5.30 -4.18 8.03
C GLY A 110 5.94 -2.92 7.43
N ASP A 111 6.90 -3.11 6.54
CA ASP A 111 7.58 -2.02 5.85
C ASP A 111 6.88 -1.60 4.54
N ASN A 112 7.26 -0.44 4.02
CA ASN A 112 6.67 0.21 2.83
C ASN A 112 5.15 0.37 2.90
N CYS A 113 4.58 0.47 4.09
CA CYS A 113 3.15 0.75 4.26
C CYS A 113 2.85 2.24 4.11
N PHE A 114 1.74 2.56 3.46
CA PHE A 114 1.23 3.93 3.30
C PHE A 114 -0.15 4.03 3.96
N ILE A 115 -0.16 4.43 5.24
CA ILE A 115 -1.37 4.50 6.07
C ILE A 115 -1.72 5.97 6.28
N LEU A 116 -2.81 6.41 5.67
CA LEU A 116 -3.25 7.79 5.69
C LEU A 116 -4.09 8.11 6.94
N GLU A 117 -4.56 9.33 7.02
CA GLU A 117 -5.30 9.88 8.17
C GLU A 117 -6.63 9.14 8.43
N ASP A 118 -7.14 9.27 9.64
CA ASP A 118 -8.43 8.74 10.11
C ASP A 118 -8.59 7.22 10.02
N ASN A 119 -7.51 6.49 9.76
CA ASN A 119 -7.53 5.02 9.90
C ASN A 119 -7.61 4.66 11.38
N THR A 120 -8.57 3.79 11.74
CA THR A 120 -8.65 3.17 13.08
C THR A 120 -8.25 1.70 12.97
N ILE A 121 -7.10 1.34 13.55
CA ILE A 121 -6.56 -0.02 13.55
C ILE A 121 -6.63 -0.57 14.97
N GLN A 122 -7.55 -1.52 15.19
CA GLN A 122 -7.83 -2.09 16.50
C GLN A 122 -6.74 -3.05 17.01
N PRO A 123 -6.70 -3.37 18.34
CA PRO A 123 -5.68 -4.22 18.93
C PRO A 123 -5.59 -5.62 18.30
N PHE A 124 -4.41 -6.22 18.38
CA PHE A 124 -4.13 -7.57 17.92
C PHE A 124 -4.28 -7.74 16.39
N THR A 125 -4.10 -6.66 15.65
CA THR A 125 -4.12 -6.66 14.19
C THR A 125 -2.69 -6.78 13.66
N ALA A 126 -2.49 -7.58 12.61
CA ALA A 126 -1.22 -7.68 11.90
C ALA A 126 -1.41 -7.19 10.45
N ILE A 127 -0.57 -6.26 10.02
CA ILE A 127 -0.54 -5.71 8.65
C ILE A 127 0.82 -6.06 8.05
N GLY A 128 0.79 -6.71 6.90
CA GLY A 128 1.98 -7.12 6.15
C GLY A 128 2.73 -5.94 5.52
N ASN A 129 3.63 -6.27 4.61
CA ASN A 129 4.48 -5.28 3.93
C ASN A 129 3.77 -4.68 2.71
N ASN A 130 4.17 -3.46 2.35
CA ASN A 130 3.76 -2.81 1.11
C ASN A 130 2.23 -2.65 1.01
N VAL A 131 1.58 -2.36 2.14
CA VAL A 131 0.12 -2.16 2.24
C VAL A 131 -0.22 -0.69 2.12
N VAL A 132 -1.28 -0.38 1.38
CA VAL A 132 -1.84 0.98 1.28
C VAL A 132 -3.21 0.99 1.95
N LEU A 133 -3.37 1.83 2.95
CA LEU A 133 -4.65 2.16 3.57
C LEU A 133 -4.94 3.64 3.33
N TRP A 134 -5.84 3.93 2.40
CA TRP A 134 -6.35 5.29 2.21
C TRP A 134 -7.13 5.74 3.45
N SER A 135 -7.55 6.99 3.47
CA SER A 135 -8.14 7.64 4.65
C SER A 135 -9.44 6.98 5.12
N GLY A 136 -9.66 6.97 6.44
CA GLY A 136 -10.95 6.68 7.05
C GLY A 136 -11.34 5.21 7.15
N ASN A 137 -10.40 4.27 7.04
CA ASN A 137 -10.74 2.85 7.19
C ASN A 137 -10.89 2.44 8.66
N HIS A 138 -11.76 1.47 8.92
CA HIS A 138 -11.86 0.77 10.18
C HIS A 138 -11.36 -0.67 10.04
N ILE A 139 -10.30 -1.01 10.76
CA ILE A 139 -9.70 -2.34 10.77
C ILE A 139 -10.00 -3.00 12.11
N GLY A 140 -10.88 -4.00 12.11
CA GLY A 140 -11.36 -4.70 13.31
C GLY A 140 -10.29 -5.57 13.95
N HIS A 141 -10.41 -5.76 15.26
CA HIS A 141 -9.46 -6.50 16.12
C HIS A 141 -9.20 -7.94 15.66
N HIS A 142 -8.06 -8.50 16.05
CA HIS A 142 -7.66 -9.90 15.78
C HIS A 142 -7.69 -10.24 14.28
N SER A 143 -7.41 -9.26 13.43
CA SER A 143 -7.42 -9.43 11.97
C SER A 143 -6.00 -9.44 11.41
N THR A 144 -5.85 -10.06 10.24
CA THR A 144 -4.58 -10.09 9.52
C THR A 144 -4.77 -9.57 8.10
N ILE A 145 -3.94 -8.62 7.69
CA ILE A 145 -3.84 -8.11 6.32
C ILE A 145 -2.51 -8.58 5.74
N GLY A 146 -2.54 -9.32 4.64
CA GLY A 146 -1.37 -9.82 3.93
C GLY A 146 -0.54 -8.71 3.27
N ASN A 147 0.41 -9.11 2.44
CA ASN A 147 1.32 -8.19 1.76
C ASN A 147 0.68 -7.60 0.50
N HIS A 148 1.17 -6.42 0.09
CA HIS A 148 0.81 -5.78 -1.18
C HIS A 148 -0.68 -5.47 -1.34
N VAL A 149 -1.43 -5.35 -0.23
CA VAL A 149 -2.88 -5.08 -0.22
C VAL A 149 -3.14 -3.59 -0.38
N THR A 150 -4.27 -3.24 -1.01
CA THR A 150 -4.77 -1.86 -1.07
C THR A 150 -6.21 -1.80 -0.54
N PHE A 151 -6.42 -1.01 0.50
CA PHE A 151 -7.72 -0.53 0.91
C PHE A 151 -7.86 0.91 0.41
N THR A 152 -8.91 1.18 -0.34
CA THR A 152 -9.28 2.56 -0.66
C THR A 152 -9.99 3.20 0.54
N SER A 153 -10.57 4.39 0.39
CA SER A 153 -11.12 5.13 1.53
C SER A 153 -12.39 4.48 2.10
N HIS A 154 -12.55 4.61 3.42
CA HIS A 154 -13.76 4.25 4.16
C HIS A 154 -14.15 2.76 4.06
N VAL A 155 -13.19 1.87 3.93
CA VAL A 155 -13.46 0.43 4.05
C VAL A 155 -13.71 0.09 5.52
N VAL A 156 -14.77 -0.68 5.79
CA VAL A 156 -15.08 -1.19 7.13
C VAL A 156 -14.84 -2.70 7.17
N MET A 157 -13.84 -3.11 7.91
CA MET A 157 -13.52 -4.51 8.16
C MET A 157 -13.80 -4.85 9.61
N SER A 158 -14.76 -5.76 9.85
CA SER A 158 -15.06 -6.27 11.19
C SER A 158 -13.92 -7.13 11.74
N GLY A 159 -14.03 -7.60 12.97
CA GLY A 159 -12.98 -8.40 13.62
C GLY A 159 -12.75 -9.78 12.99
N HIS A 160 -11.62 -10.42 13.37
CA HIS A 160 -11.25 -11.78 12.98
C HIS A 160 -11.17 -12.04 11.47
N CYS A 161 -10.99 -11.00 10.66
CA CYS A 161 -10.85 -11.13 9.21
C CYS A 161 -9.41 -11.48 8.81
N VAL A 162 -9.27 -12.26 7.74
CA VAL A 162 -7.98 -12.59 7.13
C VAL A 162 -8.00 -12.14 5.68
N ILE A 163 -7.12 -11.22 5.32
CA ILE A 163 -6.99 -10.68 3.97
C ILE A 163 -5.72 -11.25 3.34
N GLY A 164 -5.87 -12.01 2.27
CA GLY A 164 -4.74 -12.54 1.49
C GLY A 164 -3.96 -11.47 0.73
N ASP A 165 -2.77 -11.84 0.27
CA ASP A 165 -1.90 -10.92 -0.48
C ASP A 165 -2.58 -10.36 -1.74
N ASN A 166 -2.13 -9.20 -2.21
CA ASN A 166 -2.56 -8.55 -3.44
C ASN A 166 -4.06 -8.18 -3.52
N CYS A 167 -4.83 -8.29 -2.42
CA CYS A 167 -6.23 -7.88 -2.43
C CYS A 167 -6.39 -6.38 -2.68
N PHE A 168 -7.51 -6.03 -3.32
CA PHE A 168 -7.94 -4.65 -3.52
C PHE A 168 -9.38 -4.47 -3.02
N LEU A 169 -9.59 -3.51 -2.14
CA LEU A 169 -10.92 -3.17 -1.59
C LEU A 169 -11.30 -1.75 -2.02
N GLY A 170 -12.39 -1.67 -2.77
CA GLY A 170 -12.95 -0.42 -3.28
C GLY A 170 -13.58 0.43 -2.17
N VAL A 171 -13.77 1.72 -2.44
CA VAL A 171 -14.34 2.72 -1.51
C VAL A 171 -15.64 2.21 -0.88
N ASN A 172 -15.77 2.38 0.45
CA ASN A 172 -16.95 1.95 1.22
C ASN A 172 -17.24 0.43 1.18
N ALA A 173 -16.29 -0.41 0.78
CA ALA A 173 -16.46 -1.85 0.91
C ALA A 173 -16.58 -2.24 2.38
N THR A 174 -17.43 -3.23 2.68
CA THR A 174 -17.67 -3.68 4.05
C THR A 174 -17.52 -5.19 4.15
N LEU A 175 -16.78 -5.66 5.16
CA LEU A 175 -16.56 -7.07 5.44
C LEU A 175 -17.22 -7.46 6.76
N ARG A 176 -18.02 -8.53 6.74
CA ARG A 176 -18.59 -9.15 7.94
C ARG A 176 -17.46 -9.77 8.78
N ASP A 177 -17.70 -9.93 10.06
CA ASP A 177 -16.81 -10.60 11.00
C ASP A 177 -16.38 -12.01 10.52
N GLY A 178 -15.10 -12.37 10.73
CA GLY A 178 -14.55 -13.68 10.43
C GLY A 178 -14.42 -14.02 8.93
N ILE A 179 -14.47 -13.03 8.04
CA ILE A 179 -14.33 -13.25 6.59
C ILE A 179 -12.87 -13.49 6.22
N HIS A 180 -12.64 -14.45 5.31
CA HIS A 180 -11.37 -14.66 4.65
C HIS A 180 -11.46 -14.22 3.19
N LEU A 181 -10.72 -13.16 2.82
CA LEU A 181 -10.48 -12.82 1.42
C LEU A 181 -9.25 -13.60 0.92
N ALA A 182 -9.45 -14.45 -0.06
CA ALA A 182 -8.36 -15.18 -0.70
C ALA A 182 -7.45 -14.22 -1.51
N LYS A 183 -6.22 -14.66 -1.81
CA LYS A 183 -5.22 -13.88 -2.56
C LYS A 183 -5.81 -13.25 -3.82
N GLY A 184 -5.45 -12.00 -4.08
CA GLY A 184 -5.83 -11.29 -5.29
C GLY A 184 -7.33 -10.97 -5.41
N THR A 185 -8.12 -11.11 -4.36
CA THR A 185 -9.54 -10.75 -4.39
C THR A 185 -9.73 -9.26 -4.64
N LEU A 186 -10.58 -8.92 -5.61
CA LEU A 186 -11.08 -7.56 -5.83
C LEU A 186 -12.49 -7.44 -5.24
N VAL A 187 -12.65 -6.57 -4.26
CA VAL A 187 -13.94 -6.15 -3.73
C VAL A 187 -14.29 -4.79 -4.32
N ALA A 188 -15.38 -4.71 -5.08
CA ALA A 188 -15.80 -3.45 -5.69
C ALA A 188 -16.26 -2.42 -4.65
N MET A 189 -16.32 -1.14 -5.05
CA MET A 189 -16.83 -0.08 -4.19
C MET A 189 -18.25 -0.39 -3.69
N ALA A 190 -18.52 -0.04 -2.42
CA ALA A 190 -19.81 -0.23 -1.74
C ALA A 190 -20.31 -1.71 -1.71
N ALA A 191 -19.43 -2.67 -1.95
CA ALA A 191 -19.80 -4.09 -1.84
C ALA A 191 -19.76 -4.56 -0.39
N ALA A 192 -20.76 -5.38 0.01
CA ALA A 192 -20.86 -5.97 1.34
C ALA A 192 -20.52 -7.47 1.30
N VAL A 193 -19.30 -7.82 1.70
CA VAL A 193 -18.81 -9.20 1.70
C VAL A 193 -19.32 -9.94 2.94
N THR A 194 -20.15 -10.94 2.73
CA THR A 194 -20.78 -11.73 3.79
C THR A 194 -20.31 -13.18 3.84
N LYS A 195 -19.46 -13.60 2.88
CA LYS A 195 -18.87 -14.95 2.78
C LYS A 195 -17.42 -14.82 2.33
N SER A 196 -16.59 -15.78 2.72
CA SER A 196 -15.19 -15.86 2.24
C SER A 196 -15.13 -15.98 0.71
N THR A 197 -14.01 -15.53 0.14
CA THR A 197 -13.84 -15.39 -1.31
C THR A 197 -12.92 -16.46 -1.88
N GLU A 198 -12.87 -16.53 -3.21
CA GLU A 198 -11.94 -17.36 -3.98
C GLU A 198 -10.81 -16.50 -4.54
N GLU A 199 -9.65 -17.12 -4.77
CA GLU A 199 -8.47 -16.44 -5.32
C GLU A 199 -8.80 -15.75 -6.66
N TRP A 200 -8.26 -14.53 -6.80
CA TRP A 200 -8.42 -13.68 -7.98
C TRP A 200 -9.88 -13.43 -8.39
N GLY A 201 -10.83 -13.66 -7.46
CA GLY A 201 -12.25 -13.38 -7.70
C GLY A 201 -12.57 -11.89 -7.68
N VAL A 202 -13.60 -11.50 -8.44
CA VAL A 202 -14.17 -10.13 -8.46
C VAL A 202 -15.54 -10.18 -7.78
N TYR A 203 -15.70 -9.41 -6.72
CA TYR A 203 -16.92 -9.41 -5.88
C TYR A 203 -17.60 -8.06 -5.91
N VAL A 204 -18.89 -8.02 -6.24
CA VAL A 204 -19.69 -6.79 -6.39
C VAL A 204 -21.05 -6.88 -5.71
N GLY A 205 -21.57 -5.77 -5.26
CA GLY A 205 -22.93 -5.60 -4.77
C GLY A 205 -23.11 -5.85 -3.28
N ASN A 206 -24.37 -5.73 -2.82
CA ASN A 206 -24.79 -5.96 -1.44
C ASN A 206 -26.02 -6.88 -1.41
N PRO A 207 -25.89 -8.16 -0.93
CA PRO A 207 -24.64 -8.81 -0.55
C PRO A 207 -23.73 -9.03 -1.76
N ALA A 208 -22.40 -9.00 -1.51
CA ALA A 208 -21.41 -9.18 -2.57
C ALA A 208 -21.49 -10.59 -3.18
N LYS A 209 -21.46 -10.64 -4.51
CA LYS A 209 -21.44 -11.87 -5.29
C LYS A 209 -20.24 -11.85 -6.24
N LYS A 210 -19.64 -13.02 -6.46
CA LYS A 210 -18.58 -13.21 -7.45
C LYS A 210 -19.14 -12.99 -8.86
N ILE A 211 -18.38 -12.27 -9.71
CA ILE A 211 -18.68 -12.20 -11.12
C ILE A 211 -18.05 -13.41 -11.81
N GLU A 212 -18.89 -14.30 -12.33
CA GLU A 212 -18.42 -15.49 -13.02
C GLU A 212 -17.63 -15.15 -14.29
N GLY A 213 -16.59 -15.93 -14.55
CA GLY A 213 -15.74 -15.77 -15.73
C GLY A 213 -14.83 -14.53 -15.74
N LYS A 214 -14.79 -13.73 -14.66
CA LYS A 214 -13.88 -12.61 -14.51
C LYS A 214 -12.81 -12.87 -13.44
N LEU A 215 -11.56 -12.55 -13.78
CA LEU A 215 -10.45 -12.55 -12.84
C LEU A 215 -10.02 -11.12 -12.54
N SER A 216 -9.75 -10.82 -11.29
CA SER A 216 -9.31 -9.50 -10.83
C SER A 216 -7.97 -9.08 -11.46
N SER A 217 -7.09 -10.05 -11.77
CA SER A 217 -5.80 -9.81 -12.43
C SER A 217 -5.90 -9.11 -13.79
N SER A 218 -7.08 -9.09 -14.40
CA SER A 218 -7.36 -8.40 -15.67
C SER A 218 -8.12 -7.07 -15.50
N MET A 219 -8.37 -6.61 -14.25
CA MET A 219 -9.29 -5.49 -13.98
C MET A 219 -8.61 -4.16 -13.64
N LEU A 220 -7.37 -4.14 -13.13
CA LEU A 220 -6.63 -2.95 -12.70
C LEU A 220 -5.29 -2.81 -13.42
#